data_777eaea5bb2852c30c0fcf8cc11dcf80
#
_entry.id   777eaea5bb2852c30c0fcf8cc11dcf80
#
_cell.length_a   1.000
_cell.length_b   1.000
_cell.length_c   1.000
_cell.angle_alpha   90.00
_cell.angle_beta   90.00
_cell.angle_gamma   90.00
#
_symmetry.space_group_name_H-M   'P 1'
#
loop_
_entity.id
_entity.type
_entity.pdbx_description
1 polymer ?
#
loop_
_entity_poly.entity_id
_entity_poly.type
_entity_poly.pdbx_seq_one_letter_code
_entity_poly.pdbx_strand_id
1 'polypeptide(L)'
;MTILIDADGCPVVDLTLRSAGKKGVPVVILCDTSHRIEREGAQTLVFDKGADSVDFALVNRVKPGDLVVTQDYGLASMCLAKCARVLNQNGLEYTADNIDALMLQRHENKKLLRAGKHPKGAAKRTKKQDIRFCDALERILSGTSGDRQTECENV
;
A
#
# COMPACT_ATOMS: atom_id res chain seq x y z
N MET A 1 1.32 -1.80 15.86
CA MET A 1 1.12 -1.76 14.39
C MET A 1 -0.14 -0.99 14.08
N THR A 2 -0.06 -0.05 13.18
CA THR A 2 -1.20 0.64 12.57
C THR A 2 -1.19 0.37 11.07
N ILE A 3 -2.35 0.21 10.46
CA ILE A 3 -2.46 0.07 9.00
C ILE A 3 -2.80 1.45 8.42
N LEU A 4 -1.98 1.94 7.51
CA LEU A 4 -2.22 3.18 6.77
C LEU A 4 -2.57 2.83 5.32
N ILE A 5 -3.69 3.34 4.85
CA ILE A 5 -4.18 3.09 3.49
C ILE A 5 -4.06 4.36 2.66
N ASP A 6 -3.29 4.27 1.57
CA ASP A 6 -3.33 5.25 0.49
C ASP A 6 -4.58 4.95 -0.35
N ALA A 7 -5.64 5.72 -0.09
CA ALA A 7 -6.98 5.32 -0.51
C ALA A 7 -7.34 5.71 -1.94
N ASP A 8 -6.53 6.52 -2.60
CA ASP A 8 -6.78 6.91 -3.99
C ASP A 8 -6.74 5.70 -4.93
N GLY A 9 -7.89 5.39 -5.52
CA GLY A 9 -8.03 4.22 -6.39
C GLY A 9 -7.84 2.86 -5.71
N CYS A 10 -7.84 2.80 -4.38
CA CYS A 10 -7.61 1.56 -3.63
C CYS A 10 -8.87 0.68 -3.62
N PRO A 11 -8.83 -0.52 -4.22
CA PRO A 11 -10.00 -1.40 -4.26
C PRO A 11 -10.17 -2.28 -3.01
N VAL A 12 -9.25 -2.21 -2.05
CA VAL A 12 -9.18 -3.14 -0.91
C VAL A 12 -9.40 -2.46 0.45
N VAL A 13 -9.95 -1.26 0.47
CA VAL A 13 -10.23 -0.53 1.72
C VAL A 13 -11.13 -1.37 2.65
N ASP A 14 -12.25 -1.84 2.14
CA ASP A 14 -13.22 -2.60 2.95
C ASP A 14 -12.67 -3.96 3.39
N LEU A 15 -11.91 -4.63 2.54
CA LEU A 15 -11.24 -5.89 2.89
C LEU A 15 -10.22 -5.69 4.00
N THR A 16 -9.44 -4.61 3.93
CA THR A 16 -8.46 -4.25 4.96
C THR A 16 -9.14 -4.00 6.30
N LEU A 17 -10.23 -3.23 6.30
CA LEU A 17 -10.99 -2.94 7.52
C LEU A 17 -11.56 -4.20 8.16
N ARG A 18 -12.07 -5.11 7.35
CA ARG A 18 -12.63 -6.37 7.84
C ARG A 18 -11.55 -7.22 8.53
N SER A 19 -10.41 -7.39 7.91
CA SER A 19 -9.31 -8.17 8.48
C SER A 19 -8.70 -7.50 9.72
N ALA A 20 -8.50 -6.20 9.66
CA ALA A 20 -7.97 -5.43 10.78
C ALA A 20 -8.92 -5.44 11.99
N GLY A 21 -10.23 -5.33 11.77
CA GLY A 21 -11.25 -5.37 12.81
C GLY A 21 -11.25 -6.68 13.59
N LYS A 22 -11.03 -7.80 12.93
CA LYS A 22 -10.92 -9.12 13.55
C LYS A 22 -9.74 -9.23 14.51
N LYS A 23 -8.68 -8.49 14.24
CA LYS A 23 -7.43 -8.51 15.02
C LYS A 23 -7.29 -7.32 15.97
N GLY A 24 -8.23 -6.39 15.96
CA GLY A 24 -8.16 -5.17 16.76
C GLY A 24 -7.04 -4.22 16.34
N VAL A 25 -6.64 -4.24 15.09
CA VAL A 25 -5.58 -3.38 14.55
C VAL A 25 -6.19 -2.07 14.05
N PRO A 26 -5.68 -0.91 14.49
CA PRO A 26 -6.21 0.37 14.04
C PRO A 26 -5.87 0.64 12.56
N VAL A 27 -6.81 1.28 11.86
CA VAL A 27 -6.68 1.63 10.45
C VAL A 27 -6.85 3.13 10.27
N VAL A 28 -5.96 3.73 9.49
CA VAL A 28 -6.00 5.13 9.08
C VAL A 28 -6.12 5.19 7.56
N ILE A 29 -7.16 5.82 7.07
CA ILE A 29 -7.40 6.06 5.64
C ILE A 29 -6.92 7.46 5.30
N LEU A 30 -6.01 7.58 4.34
CA LEU A 30 -5.54 8.87 3.84
C LEU A 30 -6.06 9.08 2.42
N CYS A 31 -6.75 10.17 2.19
CA CYS A 31 -7.33 10.51 0.90
C CYS A 31 -7.26 12.01 0.64
N ASP A 32 -7.51 12.42 -0.60
CA ASP A 32 -7.66 13.82 -0.94
C ASP A 32 -9.13 14.26 -0.92
N THR A 33 -9.36 15.56 -1.12
CA THR A 33 -10.72 16.13 -1.14
C THR A 33 -11.56 15.68 -2.33
N SER A 34 -10.93 15.16 -3.39
CA SER A 34 -11.64 14.63 -4.57
C SER A 34 -12.12 13.19 -4.40
N HIS A 35 -11.48 12.43 -3.52
CA HIS A 35 -11.71 11.00 -3.31
C HIS A 35 -11.93 10.68 -1.83
N ARG A 36 -12.78 11.47 -1.18
CA ARG A 36 -13.07 11.30 0.25
C ARG A 36 -13.72 9.96 0.53
N ILE A 37 -13.07 9.15 1.35
CA ILE A 37 -13.54 7.83 1.77
C ILE A 37 -13.65 7.81 3.28
N GLU A 38 -14.87 7.68 3.79
CA GLU A 38 -15.12 7.51 5.22
C GLU A 38 -15.70 6.12 5.47
N ARG A 39 -15.18 5.44 6.47
CA ARG A 39 -15.64 4.11 6.88
C ARG A 39 -15.69 4.03 8.40
N GLU A 40 -16.72 3.38 8.90
CA GLU A 40 -16.83 3.03 10.31
C GLU A 40 -15.65 2.14 10.73
N GLY A 41 -15.10 2.38 11.91
CA GLY A 41 -13.96 1.62 12.43
C GLY A 41 -12.60 2.07 11.93
N ALA A 42 -12.53 3.13 11.14
CA ALA A 42 -11.28 3.74 10.68
C ALA A 42 -11.26 5.25 10.90
N GLN A 43 -10.07 5.78 11.13
CA GLN A 43 -9.85 7.22 11.09
C GLN A 43 -9.59 7.63 9.65
N THR A 44 -10.32 8.62 9.14
CA THR A 44 -10.07 9.19 7.82
C THR A 44 -9.39 10.55 7.95
N LEU A 45 -8.30 10.73 7.24
CA LEU A 45 -7.57 11.97 7.11
C LEU A 45 -7.67 12.46 5.67
N VAL A 46 -8.20 13.66 5.51
CA VAL A 46 -8.44 14.28 4.21
C VAL A 46 -7.44 15.41 4.00
N PHE A 47 -6.75 15.40 2.87
CA PHE A 47 -5.77 16.41 2.50
C PHE A 47 -6.20 17.15 1.26
N ASP A 48 -5.70 18.36 1.09
CA ASP A 48 -5.99 19.16 -0.09
C ASP A 48 -5.47 18.48 -1.36
N LYS A 49 -6.24 18.66 -2.44
CA LYS A 49 -5.86 18.15 -3.75
C LYS A 49 -4.61 18.86 -4.24
N GLY A 50 -3.49 18.18 -4.14
CA GLY A 50 -2.20 18.67 -4.62
C GLY A 50 -1.31 17.48 -4.95
N ALA A 51 -0.32 17.71 -5.81
CA ALA A 51 0.66 16.67 -6.15
C ALA A 51 1.32 16.16 -4.86
N ASP A 52 1.21 14.86 -4.63
CA ASP A 52 1.89 14.14 -3.56
C ASP A 52 1.51 14.54 -2.12
N SER A 53 0.44 15.31 -1.90
CA SER A 53 0.02 15.75 -0.56
C SER A 53 -0.31 14.57 0.36
N VAL A 54 -1.02 13.56 -0.16
CA VAL A 54 -1.36 12.34 0.58
C VAL A 54 -0.10 11.53 0.85
N ASP A 55 0.78 11.40 -0.13
CA ASP A 55 2.03 10.64 -0.02
C ASP A 55 2.93 11.20 1.08
N PHE A 56 3.17 12.49 1.09
CA PHE A 56 3.97 13.14 2.14
C PHE A 56 3.33 13.01 3.51
N ALA A 57 2.03 13.19 3.61
CA ALA A 57 1.31 13.03 4.88
C ALA A 57 1.41 11.61 5.41
N LEU A 58 1.32 10.60 4.54
CA LEU A 58 1.45 9.19 4.91
C LEU A 58 2.87 8.89 5.38
N VAL A 59 3.89 9.27 4.62
CA VAL A 59 5.29 9.06 4.97
C VAL A 59 5.65 9.72 6.31
N ASN A 60 5.11 10.90 6.58
CA ASN A 60 5.35 11.60 7.85
C ASN A 60 4.69 10.92 9.05
N ARG A 61 3.65 10.13 8.83
CA ARG A 61 2.91 9.42 9.89
C ARG A 61 3.40 8.01 10.15
N VAL A 62 3.89 7.35 9.12
CA VAL A 62 4.29 5.94 9.22
C VAL A 62 5.45 5.76 10.19
N LYS A 63 5.38 4.73 11.00
CA LYS A 63 6.40 4.36 11.98
C LYS A 63 6.94 2.96 11.68
N PRO A 64 8.16 2.64 12.15
CA PRO A 64 8.66 1.28 12.04
C PRO A 64 7.67 0.25 12.57
N GLY A 65 7.45 -0.81 11.81
CA GLY A 65 6.51 -1.87 12.15
C GLY A 65 5.06 -1.62 11.72
N ASP A 66 4.73 -0.44 11.21
CA ASP A 66 3.41 -0.19 10.61
C ASP A 66 3.28 -0.89 9.25
N LEU A 67 2.03 -1.11 8.84
CA LEU A 67 1.70 -1.65 7.52
C LEU A 67 1.09 -0.56 6.66
N VAL A 68 1.60 -0.42 5.44
CA VAL A 68 1.05 0.50 4.44
C VAL A 68 0.44 -0.29 3.28
N VAL A 69 -0.75 0.09 2.86
CA VAL A 69 -1.41 -0.46 1.66
C VAL A 69 -1.40 0.60 0.58
N THR A 70 -0.67 0.37 -0.49
CA THR A 70 -0.55 1.31 -1.61
C THR A 70 -0.23 0.61 -2.93
N GLN A 71 -0.65 1.23 -4.03
CA GLN A 71 -0.29 0.84 -5.40
C GLN A 71 0.88 1.64 -5.94
N ASP A 72 1.31 2.68 -5.23
CA ASP A 72 2.36 3.59 -5.67
C ASP A 72 3.74 3.08 -5.24
N TYR A 73 4.59 2.76 -6.23
CA TYR A 73 5.94 2.25 -5.98
C TYR A 73 6.85 3.29 -5.30
N GLY A 74 6.69 4.56 -5.66
CA GLY A 74 7.48 5.64 -5.04
C GLY A 74 7.15 5.79 -3.56
N LEU A 75 5.86 5.80 -3.23
CA LEU A 75 5.41 5.83 -1.84
C LEU A 75 5.85 4.57 -1.08
N ALA A 76 5.73 3.40 -1.71
CA ALA A 76 6.18 2.14 -1.12
C ALA A 76 7.68 2.19 -0.76
N SER A 77 8.51 2.70 -1.66
CA SER A 77 9.95 2.87 -1.43
C SER A 77 10.24 3.76 -0.22
N MET A 78 9.56 4.89 -0.10
CA MET A 78 9.71 5.80 1.03
C MET A 78 9.29 5.16 2.37
N CYS A 79 8.20 4.39 2.36
CA CYS A 79 7.73 3.69 3.55
C CYS A 79 8.67 2.55 3.97
N LEU A 80 9.23 1.83 3.02
CA LEU A 80 10.25 0.81 3.29
C LEU A 80 11.49 1.41 3.95
N ALA A 81 11.92 2.60 3.51
CA ALA A 81 13.03 3.31 4.12
C ALA A 81 12.77 3.71 5.58
N LYS A 82 11.51 3.79 5.98
CA LYS A 82 11.08 4.00 7.38
C LYS A 82 10.82 2.71 8.15
N CYS A 83 11.23 1.57 7.62
CA CYS A 83 11.06 0.27 8.25
C CYS A 83 9.59 -0.14 8.45
N ALA A 84 8.70 0.40 7.65
CA ALA A 84 7.34 -0.09 7.54
C ALA A 84 7.26 -1.28 6.58
N ARG A 85 6.23 -2.09 6.74
CA ARG A 85 5.88 -3.12 5.75
C ARG A 85 4.93 -2.50 4.73
N VAL A 86 5.01 -2.93 3.49
CA VAL A 86 4.17 -2.37 2.42
C VAL A 86 3.55 -3.49 1.60
N LEU A 87 2.23 -3.44 1.43
CA LEU A 87 1.45 -4.42 0.69
C LEU A 87 0.70 -3.72 -0.45
N ASN A 88 0.73 -4.33 -1.63
CA ASN A 88 -0.10 -3.84 -2.73
C ASN A 88 -1.51 -4.46 -2.69
N GLN A 89 -2.39 -3.97 -3.54
CA GLN A 89 -3.79 -4.41 -3.62
C GLN A 89 -3.98 -5.88 -4.07
N ASN A 90 -2.95 -6.51 -4.60
CA ASN A 90 -2.99 -7.89 -5.08
C ASN A 90 -2.29 -8.89 -4.15
N GLY A 91 -1.88 -8.44 -2.97
CA GLY A 91 -1.22 -9.29 -2.00
C GLY A 91 0.29 -9.43 -2.19
N LEU A 92 0.90 -8.63 -3.06
CA LEU A 92 2.35 -8.57 -3.17
C LEU A 92 2.91 -7.67 -2.07
N GLU A 93 3.81 -8.21 -1.26
CA GLU A 93 4.56 -7.43 -0.29
C GLU A 93 5.79 -6.83 -0.96
N TYR A 94 5.91 -5.50 -0.91
CA TYR A 94 7.10 -4.82 -1.37
C TYR A 94 8.23 -4.98 -0.35
N THR A 95 9.42 -5.25 -0.85
CA THR A 95 10.65 -5.37 -0.07
C THR A 95 11.76 -4.59 -0.72
N ALA A 96 12.86 -4.38 0.00
CA ALA A 96 14.07 -3.78 -0.58
C ALA A 96 14.58 -4.58 -1.81
N ASP A 97 14.35 -5.90 -1.81
CA ASP A 97 14.83 -6.77 -2.90
C ASP A 97 14.00 -6.64 -4.18
N ASN A 98 12.70 -6.39 -4.08
CA ASN A 98 11.82 -6.37 -5.26
C ASN A 98 11.43 -4.96 -5.75
N ILE A 99 11.53 -3.95 -4.89
CA ILE A 99 11.00 -2.61 -5.22
C ILE A 99 11.73 -1.95 -6.39
N ASP A 100 13.03 -2.10 -6.49
CA ASP A 100 13.84 -1.50 -7.55
C ASP A 100 13.51 -2.10 -8.91
N ALA A 101 13.36 -3.42 -8.99
CA ALA A 101 12.96 -4.11 -10.20
C ALA A 101 11.57 -3.69 -10.67
N LEU A 102 10.62 -3.52 -9.74
CA LEU A 102 9.26 -3.06 -10.04
C LEU A 102 9.23 -1.61 -10.52
N MET A 103 10.03 -0.74 -9.93
CA MET A 103 10.17 0.65 -10.37
C MET A 103 10.77 0.74 -11.78
N LEU A 104 11.77 -0.08 -12.08
CA LEU A 104 12.37 -0.16 -13.41
C LEU A 104 11.36 -0.62 -14.47
N GLN A 105 10.61 -1.67 -14.18
CA GLN A 105 9.56 -2.18 -15.07
C GLN A 105 8.51 -1.10 -15.37
N ARG A 106 8.10 -0.34 -14.38
CA ARG A 106 7.18 0.79 -14.58
C ARG A 106 7.77 1.84 -15.52
N HIS A 107 9.06 2.15 -15.36
CA HIS A 107 9.74 3.12 -16.22
C HIS A 107 9.81 2.64 -17.67
N GLU A 108 10.12 1.38 -17.92
CA GLU A 108 10.11 0.76 -19.23
C GLU A 108 8.71 0.77 -19.86
N ASN A 109 7.67 0.45 -19.09
CA ASN A 109 6.30 0.51 -19.57
C ASN A 109 5.89 1.95 -19.98
N LYS A 110 6.31 2.97 -19.24
CA LYS A 110 6.09 4.37 -19.62
C LYS A 110 6.80 4.72 -20.93
N LYS A 111 8.01 4.24 -21.17
CA LYS A 111 8.72 4.42 -22.43
C LYS A 111 7.98 3.79 -23.61
N LEU A 112 7.43 2.59 -23.43
CA LEU A 112 6.62 1.90 -24.45
C LEU A 112 5.35 2.68 -24.77
N LEU A 113 4.67 3.24 -23.78
CA LEU A 113 3.49 4.09 -23.98
C LEU A 113 3.83 5.36 -24.77
N ARG A 114 4.95 6.01 -24.48
CA ARG A 114 5.44 7.18 -25.22
C ARG A 114 5.80 6.85 -26.67
N ALA A 115 6.22 5.62 -26.95
CA ALA A 115 6.52 5.13 -28.31
C ALA A 115 5.25 4.70 -29.08
N GLY A 116 4.04 4.94 -28.56
CA GLY A 116 2.77 4.59 -29.19
C GLY A 116 2.40 3.11 -29.07
N LYS A 117 3.13 2.33 -28.30
CA LYS A 117 2.79 0.94 -27.99
C LYS A 117 1.87 0.92 -26.79
N HIS A 118 0.61 0.52 -26.99
CA HIS A 118 -0.34 0.37 -25.91
C HIS A 118 -0.23 -1.05 -25.34
N PRO A 119 0.19 -1.22 -24.08
CA PRO A 119 -0.05 -2.49 -23.37
C PRO A 119 -1.55 -2.73 -23.31
N LYS A 120 -1.98 -4.00 -23.35
CA LYS A 120 -3.38 -4.36 -23.16
C LYS A 120 -3.91 -3.65 -21.93
N GLY A 121 -5.06 -2.99 -22.03
CA GLY A 121 -5.70 -2.27 -20.92
C GLY A 121 -5.78 -3.14 -19.67
N ALA A 122 -5.74 -2.50 -18.50
CA ALA A 122 -5.80 -3.19 -17.21
C ALA A 122 -7.02 -4.12 -17.17
N ALA A 123 -6.79 -5.40 -16.95
CA ALA A 123 -7.86 -6.37 -16.78
C ALA A 123 -8.70 -6.01 -15.56
N LYS A 124 -10.01 -6.25 -15.64
CA LYS A 124 -10.93 -6.07 -14.51
C LYS A 124 -10.45 -6.90 -13.31
N ARG A 125 -10.51 -6.30 -12.10
CA ARG A 125 -10.15 -6.97 -10.86
C ARG A 125 -10.94 -8.26 -10.65
N THR A 126 -10.25 -9.31 -10.21
CA THR A 126 -10.83 -10.65 -9.99
C THR A 126 -10.95 -10.98 -8.51
N LYS A 127 -11.82 -11.96 -8.18
CA LYS A 127 -11.92 -12.52 -6.82
C LYS A 127 -10.61 -13.16 -6.35
N LYS A 128 -9.83 -13.72 -7.26
CA LYS A 128 -8.51 -14.31 -6.92
C LYS A 128 -7.54 -13.26 -6.37
N GLN A 129 -7.57 -12.05 -6.92
CA GLN A 129 -6.77 -10.94 -6.43
C GLN A 129 -7.20 -10.53 -5.01
N ASP A 130 -8.50 -10.47 -4.75
CA ASP A 130 -9.03 -10.20 -3.41
C ASP A 130 -8.62 -11.27 -2.40
N ILE A 131 -8.69 -12.53 -2.77
CA ILE A 131 -8.28 -13.67 -1.92
C ILE A 131 -6.78 -13.58 -1.61
N ARG A 132 -5.94 -13.34 -2.61
CA ARG A 132 -4.49 -13.18 -2.42
C ARG A 132 -4.15 -12.03 -1.49
N PHE A 133 -4.86 -10.90 -1.65
CA PHE A 133 -4.70 -9.77 -0.76
C PHE A 133 -5.06 -10.12 0.68
N CYS A 134 -6.23 -10.71 0.90
CA CYS A 134 -6.68 -11.12 2.23
C CYS A 134 -5.71 -12.14 2.87
N ASP A 135 -5.25 -13.12 2.12
CA ASP A 135 -4.30 -14.13 2.62
C ASP A 135 -2.97 -13.50 3.03
N ALA A 136 -2.45 -12.58 2.22
CA ALA A 136 -1.22 -11.86 2.54
C ALA A 136 -1.39 -10.97 3.77
N LEU A 137 -2.49 -10.24 3.87
CA LEU A 137 -2.80 -9.39 4.99
C LEU A 137 -2.96 -10.21 6.29
N GLU A 138 -3.68 -11.31 6.25
CA GLU A 138 -3.86 -12.21 7.40
C GLU A 138 -2.52 -12.77 7.91
N ARG A 139 -1.61 -13.15 7.00
CA ARG A 139 -0.26 -13.60 7.39
C ARG A 139 0.52 -12.51 8.10
N ILE A 140 0.45 -11.28 7.59
CA ILE A 140 1.12 -10.14 8.21
C ILE A 140 0.55 -9.85 9.60
N LEU A 141 -0.78 -9.82 9.73
CA LEU A 141 -1.44 -9.52 10.99
C LEU A 141 -1.27 -10.63 12.03
N SER A 142 -1.08 -11.87 11.60
CA SER A 142 -0.84 -13.01 12.48
C SER A 142 0.62 -13.18 12.91
N GLY A 143 1.53 -12.35 12.41
CA GLY A 143 2.97 -12.44 12.71
C GLY A 143 3.66 -13.68 12.14
N THR A 144 3.00 -14.43 11.26
CA THR A 144 3.53 -15.66 10.64
C THR A 144 4.38 -15.41 9.40
N SER A 145 4.60 -14.19 9.04
CA SER A 145 5.58 -13.84 8.00
C SER A 145 6.96 -14.12 8.58
N GLY A 146 7.65 -15.07 7.97
CA GLY A 146 8.97 -15.48 8.43
C GLY A 146 9.87 -14.29 8.73
N ASP A 147 10.62 -14.43 9.80
CA ASP A 147 11.59 -13.46 10.31
C ASP A 147 12.37 -12.75 9.19
N ARG A 148 11.84 -11.64 8.73
CA ARG A 148 12.67 -10.60 8.14
C ARG A 148 12.69 -9.45 9.14
N GLN A 149 13.46 -9.65 10.18
CA GLN A 149 14.06 -8.53 10.88
C GLN A 149 14.84 -7.77 9.81
N THR A 150 14.19 -6.75 9.27
CA THR A 150 14.89 -5.75 8.49
C THR A 150 15.95 -5.15 9.39
N GLU A 151 17.14 -5.01 8.86
CA GLU A 151 18.31 -4.38 9.51
C GLU A 151 18.05 -2.91 9.86
N CYS A 152 16.97 -2.64 10.56
CA CYS A 152 16.63 -1.31 11.04
C CYS A 152 17.11 -1.05 12.48
N GLU A 153 17.90 -1.96 13.06
CA GLU A 153 18.38 -1.81 14.42
C GLU A 153 19.59 -0.88 14.59
N ASN A 154 20.07 -0.24 13.52
CA ASN A 154 21.25 0.62 13.58
C ASN A 154 21.07 1.99 12.91
N VAL A 155 20.02 2.70 13.27
CA VAL A 155 19.97 4.14 12.98
C VAL A 155 19.49 4.88 14.22
#